data_c29c5f27e6cc555050111f7b6626cc50
#
_entry.id   c29c5f27e6cc555050111f7b6626cc50
#
_cell.length_a   1.000
_cell.length_b   1.000
_cell.length_c   1.000
_cell.angle_alpha   90.00
_cell.angle_beta   90.00
_cell.angle_gamma   90.00
#
_symmetry.space_group_name_H-M   'P 1'
#
loop_
_entity.id
_entity.type
_entity.pdbx_description
1 polymer ?
#
loop_
_entity_poly.entity_id
_entity_poly.type
_entity_poly.pdbx_seq_one_letter_code
_entity_poly.pdbx_strand_id
1 'polypeptide(L)'
;MAPPPAREASPSDLVARVNAQSNAIQTLVATVDMEPTAGSVYSGVIKEYRDVRGFVLLQAPAMIRMVGQAPIVRTTIFDMVSDGREFRLSIPPKQKFLVGKNEFRRVTKNSLENLRPQHILEALLVPAIDTGSEKYFIEEAAEGARRYYVVTVLDQREGGELALKRKVWIDRSDLNVARLQLYGPQGAYMEDVLYSGYQDFQGVNYPTRIEIVRPAEDYRLALTIEKATFNQPLTPDKFVLNKPEGAELVEVGGDAKGDSHGQ
;
A
#
# COMPACT_ATOMS: atom_id res chain seq x y z
N MET A 1 2.84 21.07 25.55
CA MET A 1 2.99 19.76 26.20
C MET A 1 4.38 19.24 25.87
N ALA A 2 5.15 18.81 26.86
CA ALA A 2 6.48 18.25 26.60
C ALA A 2 6.35 16.96 25.76
N PRO A 3 7.27 16.68 24.83
CA PRO A 3 7.27 15.45 24.08
C PRO A 3 7.41 14.25 25.06
N PRO A 4 6.81 13.10 24.73
CA PRO A 4 6.97 11.90 25.55
C PRO A 4 8.45 11.48 25.61
N PRO A 5 8.88 10.82 26.69
CA PRO A 5 10.27 10.39 26.81
C PRO A 5 10.63 9.41 25.70
N ALA A 6 11.80 9.61 25.11
CA ALA A 6 12.30 8.74 24.07
C ALA A 6 12.77 7.40 24.67
N ARG A 7 12.32 6.29 24.07
CA ARG A 7 12.77 4.96 24.45
C ARG A 7 14.07 4.62 23.72
N GLU A 8 14.89 3.82 24.36
CA GLU A 8 16.10 3.27 23.75
C GLU A 8 15.83 1.84 23.27
N ALA A 9 16.42 1.51 22.12
CA ALA A 9 16.36 0.16 21.57
C ALA A 9 17.66 -0.10 20.78
N SER A 10 18.15 -1.34 20.85
CA SER A 10 19.32 -1.73 20.05
C SER A 10 18.93 -1.91 18.57
N PRO A 11 19.91 -1.86 17.64
CA PRO A 11 19.67 -2.15 16.24
C PRO A 11 18.98 -3.49 15.99
N SER A 12 19.38 -4.54 16.70
CA SER A 12 18.76 -5.86 16.61
C SER A 12 17.31 -5.88 17.09
N ASP A 13 17.01 -5.13 18.16
CA ASP A 13 15.63 -5.05 18.68
C ASP A 13 14.70 -4.33 17.70
N LEU A 14 15.21 -3.27 17.03
CA LEU A 14 14.43 -2.53 16.04
C LEU A 14 14.09 -3.40 14.83
N VAL A 15 15.07 -4.12 14.28
CA VAL A 15 14.83 -5.08 13.18
C VAL A 15 13.88 -6.19 13.62
N ALA A 16 14.08 -6.76 14.81
CA ALA A 16 13.20 -7.79 15.34
C ALA A 16 11.75 -7.31 15.48
N ARG A 17 11.53 -6.06 15.90
CA ARG A 17 10.18 -5.46 16.00
C ARG A 17 9.51 -5.30 14.63
N VAL A 18 10.22 -4.77 13.64
CA VAL A 18 9.69 -4.65 12.27
C VAL A 18 9.31 -6.04 11.74
N ASN A 19 10.19 -7.02 11.93
CA ASN A 19 9.93 -8.39 11.46
C ASN A 19 8.80 -9.06 12.23
N ALA A 20 8.69 -8.83 13.55
CA ALA A 20 7.58 -9.34 14.35
C ALA A 20 6.24 -8.77 13.89
N GLN A 21 6.17 -7.46 13.62
CA GLN A 21 4.96 -6.82 13.10
C GLN A 21 4.57 -7.40 11.72
N SER A 22 5.52 -7.52 10.80
CA SER A 22 5.29 -8.11 9.48
C SER A 22 4.80 -9.56 9.57
N ASN A 23 5.45 -10.38 10.38
CA ASN A 23 5.15 -11.81 10.52
C ASN A 23 3.88 -12.09 11.31
N ALA A 24 3.42 -11.13 12.13
CA ALA A 24 2.19 -11.27 12.90
C ALA A 24 0.94 -11.27 12.00
N ILE A 25 1.05 -10.86 10.74
CA ILE A 25 -0.10 -10.68 9.83
C ILE A 25 0.01 -11.67 8.68
N GLN A 26 -0.73 -12.77 8.76
CA GLN A 26 -0.87 -13.72 7.65
C GLN A 26 -2.09 -13.40 6.79
N THR A 27 -3.18 -12.99 7.43
CA THR A 27 -4.39 -12.52 6.76
C THR A 27 -4.96 -11.32 7.51
N LEU A 28 -5.65 -10.45 6.77
CA LEU A 28 -6.41 -9.32 7.30
C LEU A 28 -7.76 -9.24 6.61
N VAL A 29 -8.81 -9.10 7.40
CA VAL A 29 -10.14 -8.67 6.92
C VAL A 29 -10.49 -7.39 7.66
N ALA A 30 -10.63 -6.29 6.92
CA ALA A 30 -10.92 -5.00 7.51
C ALA A 30 -12.10 -4.31 6.83
N THR A 31 -12.88 -3.60 7.64
CA THR A 31 -13.79 -2.54 7.18
C THR A 31 -13.05 -1.22 7.30
N VAL A 32 -13.04 -0.44 6.23
CA VAL A 32 -12.25 0.77 6.14
C VAL A 32 -13.06 1.92 5.56
N ASP A 33 -12.80 3.13 6.03
CA ASP A 33 -13.15 4.34 5.31
C ASP A 33 -11.93 4.79 4.51
N MET A 34 -12.14 5.06 3.23
CA MET A 34 -11.10 5.42 2.25
C MET A 34 -11.31 6.86 1.80
N GLU A 35 -10.26 7.66 1.90
CA GLU A 35 -10.23 9.03 1.42
C GLU A 35 -9.19 9.11 0.27
N PRO A 36 -9.57 8.73 -0.95
CA PRO A 36 -8.67 8.88 -2.09
C PRO A 36 -8.62 10.35 -2.51
N THR A 37 -7.42 10.86 -2.66
CA THR A 37 -7.18 12.20 -3.20
C THR A 37 -6.24 12.02 -4.40
N ALA A 38 -6.76 12.19 -5.60
CA ALA A 38 -5.90 12.38 -6.76
C ALA A 38 -5.84 13.88 -6.99
N GLY A 39 -4.65 14.41 -7.02
CA GLY A 39 -4.41 15.85 -7.13
C GLY A 39 -4.81 16.43 -8.45
N SER A 40 -5.42 15.74 -9.35
CA SER A 40 -5.70 16.29 -10.64
C SER A 40 -7.14 16.15 -11.08
N VAL A 41 -7.54 17.15 -11.75
CA VAL A 41 -8.70 17.36 -12.60
C VAL A 41 -9.02 16.17 -13.55
N TYR A 42 -8.18 15.11 -13.57
CA TYR A 42 -8.22 14.06 -14.61
C TYR A 42 -8.91 12.76 -14.21
N SER A 43 -9.23 12.55 -12.94
CA SER A 43 -9.87 11.30 -12.51
C SER A 43 -11.30 11.49 -12.03
N GLY A 44 -12.23 11.72 -12.94
CA GLY A 44 -13.64 11.95 -12.63
C GLY A 44 -14.32 10.97 -11.65
N VAL A 45 -13.72 9.81 -11.34
CA VAL A 45 -14.26 8.84 -10.38
C VAL A 45 -13.93 9.21 -8.94
N ILE A 46 -12.73 9.71 -8.67
CA ILE A 46 -12.29 10.02 -7.29
C ILE A 46 -12.88 11.35 -6.81
N LYS A 47 -13.25 12.27 -7.71
CA LYS A 47 -13.94 13.51 -7.35
C LYS A 47 -15.39 13.31 -6.93
N GLU A 48 -16.05 12.26 -7.37
CA GLU A 48 -17.46 12.01 -7.07
C GLU A 48 -17.67 11.36 -5.69
N TYR A 49 -16.65 10.70 -5.16
CA TYR A 49 -16.75 9.94 -3.90
C TYR A 49 -15.66 10.37 -2.94
N ARG A 50 -15.94 11.39 -2.10
CA ARG A 50 -14.98 11.89 -1.11
C ARG A 50 -14.71 10.87 0.00
N ASP A 51 -15.75 10.15 0.41
CA ASP A 51 -15.69 9.15 1.47
C ASP A 51 -16.18 7.83 0.89
N VAL A 52 -15.30 6.87 0.72
CA VAL A 52 -15.60 5.55 0.19
C VAL A 52 -15.51 4.56 1.34
N ARG A 53 -16.62 3.99 1.74
CA ARG A 53 -16.59 2.89 2.68
C ARG A 53 -16.30 1.59 1.94
N GLY A 54 -15.47 0.73 2.54
CA GLY A 54 -15.17 -0.52 1.85
C GLY A 54 -14.58 -1.60 2.72
N PHE A 55 -14.10 -2.61 2.05
CA PHE A 55 -13.50 -3.79 2.65
C PHE A 55 -12.12 -4.03 2.04
N VAL A 56 -11.21 -4.43 2.90
CA VAL A 56 -9.88 -4.92 2.51
C VAL A 56 -9.76 -6.36 2.99
N LEU A 57 -9.44 -7.26 2.08
CA LEU A 57 -9.01 -8.61 2.37
C LEU A 57 -7.57 -8.75 1.90
N LEU A 58 -6.73 -9.30 2.74
CA LEU A 58 -5.33 -9.48 2.44
C LEU A 58 -4.90 -10.87 2.91
N GLN A 59 -4.06 -11.52 2.12
CA GLN A 59 -3.36 -12.74 2.48
C GLN A 59 -1.90 -12.62 2.05
N ALA A 60 -1.03 -12.59 3.07
CA ALA A 60 0.40 -12.50 2.83
C ALA A 60 0.91 -13.72 2.02
N PRO A 61 1.93 -13.56 1.19
CA PRO A 61 2.69 -12.32 1.00
C PRO A 61 2.15 -11.42 -0.13
N ALA A 62 1.15 -11.86 -0.92
CA ALA A 62 0.92 -11.24 -2.22
C ALA A 62 -0.55 -10.95 -2.58
N MET A 63 -1.52 -11.54 -1.87
CA MET A 63 -2.92 -11.45 -2.28
C MET A 63 -3.64 -10.31 -1.59
N ILE A 64 -4.36 -9.49 -2.35
CA ILE A 64 -5.20 -8.42 -1.83
C ILE A 64 -6.49 -8.29 -2.64
N ARG A 65 -7.60 -8.01 -1.95
CA ARG A 65 -8.85 -7.53 -2.55
C ARG A 65 -9.31 -6.29 -1.84
N MET A 66 -9.72 -5.30 -2.59
CA MET A 66 -10.33 -4.08 -2.08
C MET A 66 -11.65 -3.82 -2.78
N VAL A 67 -12.70 -3.59 -2.01
CA VAL A 67 -14.02 -3.23 -2.52
C VAL A 67 -14.41 -1.87 -1.96
N GLY A 68 -14.65 -0.90 -2.83
CA GLY A 68 -15.14 0.43 -2.45
C GLY A 68 -16.62 0.58 -2.76
N GLN A 69 -17.37 1.14 -1.83
CA GLN A 69 -18.80 1.35 -1.91
C GLN A 69 -19.17 2.80 -1.66
N ALA A 70 -20.19 3.28 -2.34
CA ALA A 70 -20.77 4.59 -2.08
C ALA A 70 -21.37 4.63 -0.65
N PRO A 71 -21.13 5.72 0.14
CA PRO A 71 -21.39 5.70 1.57
C PRO A 71 -22.86 5.53 1.92
N ILE A 72 -23.81 6.05 1.14
CA ILE A 72 -25.23 6.02 1.45
C ILE A 72 -25.92 4.82 0.81
N VAL A 73 -25.77 4.67 -0.49
CA VAL A 73 -26.49 3.65 -1.30
C VAL A 73 -25.81 2.30 -1.35
N ARG A 74 -24.55 2.21 -0.84
CA ARG A 74 -23.71 1.00 -0.78
C ARG A 74 -23.52 0.29 -2.14
N THR A 75 -23.70 1.03 -3.24
CA THR A 75 -23.37 0.50 -4.56
C THR A 75 -21.86 0.40 -4.71
N THR A 76 -21.39 -0.68 -5.33
CA THR A 76 -19.97 -0.88 -5.58
C THR A 76 -19.46 0.15 -6.59
N ILE A 77 -18.45 0.93 -6.17
CA ILE A 77 -17.75 1.90 -7.00
C ILE A 77 -16.62 1.21 -7.75
N PHE A 78 -15.85 0.39 -7.02
CA PHE A 78 -14.81 -0.44 -7.56
C PHE A 78 -14.66 -1.75 -6.78
N ASP A 79 -14.15 -2.76 -7.44
CA ASP A 79 -13.73 -4.04 -6.87
C ASP A 79 -12.40 -4.41 -7.52
N MET A 80 -11.36 -4.54 -6.73
CA MET A 80 -9.99 -4.77 -7.16
C MET A 80 -9.40 -5.99 -6.48
N VAL A 81 -8.75 -6.84 -7.24
CA VAL A 81 -7.96 -7.98 -6.73
C VAL A 81 -6.57 -7.99 -7.31
N SER A 82 -5.62 -8.51 -6.55
CA SER A 82 -4.29 -8.86 -7.05
C SER A 82 -3.80 -10.14 -6.38
N ASP A 83 -3.03 -10.92 -7.15
CA ASP A 83 -2.34 -12.13 -6.70
C ASP A 83 -0.82 -11.93 -6.53
N GLY A 84 -0.38 -10.68 -6.62
CA GLY A 84 1.04 -10.30 -6.59
C GLY A 84 1.70 -10.24 -7.98
N ARG A 85 1.12 -10.85 -9.00
CA ARG A 85 1.62 -10.83 -10.40
C ARG A 85 0.74 -9.97 -11.29
N GLU A 86 -0.57 -10.23 -11.23
CA GLU A 86 -1.58 -9.52 -12.00
C GLU A 86 -2.58 -8.86 -11.06
N PHE A 87 -3.19 -7.80 -11.55
CA PHE A 87 -4.35 -7.22 -10.90
C PHE A 87 -5.53 -7.16 -11.86
N ARG A 88 -6.72 -7.18 -11.27
CA ARG A 88 -7.99 -6.97 -11.96
C ARG A 88 -8.78 -5.92 -11.18
N LEU A 89 -9.39 -5.00 -11.91
CA LEU A 89 -10.15 -3.90 -11.34
C LEU A 89 -11.45 -3.71 -12.12
N SER A 90 -12.56 -3.94 -11.46
CA SER A 90 -13.90 -3.63 -11.98
C SER A 90 -14.33 -2.24 -11.52
N ILE A 91 -14.86 -1.43 -12.42
CA ILE A 91 -15.41 -0.10 -12.14
C ILE A 91 -16.84 -0.08 -12.70
N PRO A 92 -17.83 -0.61 -11.95
CA PRO A 92 -19.20 -0.76 -12.45
C PRO A 92 -19.83 0.53 -12.96
N PRO A 93 -19.67 1.71 -12.33
CA PRO A 93 -20.23 2.96 -12.83
C PRO A 93 -19.71 3.38 -14.20
N LYS A 94 -18.52 2.91 -14.59
CA LYS A 94 -17.91 3.17 -15.89
C LYS A 94 -18.05 1.98 -16.87
N GLN A 95 -18.64 0.88 -16.45
CA GLN A 95 -18.69 -0.38 -17.20
C GLN A 95 -17.32 -0.82 -17.71
N LYS A 96 -16.26 -0.61 -16.90
CA LYS A 96 -14.86 -0.95 -17.25
C LYS A 96 -14.34 -2.09 -16.38
N PHE A 97 -13.54 -2.93 -17.01
CA PHE A 97 -12.78 -3.99 -16.36
C PHE A 97 -11.33 -3.93 -16.82
N LEU A 98 -10.44 -3.57 -15.90
CA LEU A 98 -9.03 -3.42 -16.17
C LEU A 98 -8.27 -4.67 -15.74
N VAL A 99 -7.28 -5.07 -16.54
CA VAL A 99 -6.34 -6.15 -16.22
C VAL A 99 -4.92 -5.62 -16.48
N GLY A 100 -4.02 -5.85 -15.55
CA GLY A 100 -2.64 -5.41 -15.71
C GLY A 100 -1.67 -6.22 -14.87
N LYS A 101 -0.36 -6.10 -15.19
CA LYS A 101 0.72 -6.69 -14.39
C LYS A 101 1.18 -5.72 -13.32
N ASN A 102 1.46 -6.23 -12.11
CA ASN A 102 1.97 -5.40 -11.01
C ASN A 102 3.38 -4.84 -11.27
N GLU A 103 4.17 -5.50 -12.11
CA GLU A 103 5.53 -5.06 -12.48
C GLU A 103 5.54 -3.83 -13.41
N PHE A 104 4.41 -3.50 -13.99
CA PHE A 104 4.32 -2.39 -14.94
C PHE A 104 4.51 -1.04 -14.23
N ARG A 105 5.56 -0.31 -14.61
CA ARG A 105 6.02 0.91 -13.92
C ARG A 105 5.72 2.22 -14.67
N ARG A 106 5.01 2.16 -15.78
CA ARG A 106 4.70 3.37 -16.55
C ARG A 106 3.59 4.17 -15.89
N VAL A 107 3.86 5.43 -15.57
CA VAL A 107 2.84 6.39 -15.13
C VAL A 107 2.00 6.79 -16.35
N THR A 108 0.68 6.64 -16.24
CA THR A 108 -0.28 7.04 -17.26
C THR A 108 -1.03 8.30 -16.81
N LYS A 109 -1.67 8.98 -17.76
CA LYS A 109 -2.53 10.14 -17.48
C LYS A 109 -3.83 9.74 -16.74
N ASN A 110 -4.12 8.44 -16.66
CA ASN A 110 -5.30 7.90 -16.01
C ASN A 110 -4.94 7.43 -14.61
N SER A 111 -5.42 8.10 -13.58
CA SER A 111 -5.13 7.78 -12.18
C SER A 111 -5.57 6.36 -11.76
N LEU A 112 -6.61 5.79 -12.38
CA LEU A 112 -7.03 4.41 -12.13
C LEU A 112 -6.05 3.39 -12.71
N GLU A 113 -5.41 3.70 -13.83
CA GLU A 113 -4.34 2.86 -14.39
C GLU A 113 -3.05 2.91 -13.55
N ASN A 114 -2.92 3.94 -12.71
CA ASN A 114 -1.82 4.09 -11.75
C ASN A 114 -2.09 3.39 -10.41
N LEU A 115 -3.31 2.91 -10.16
CA LEU A 115 -3.60 2.07 -9.02
C LEU A 115 -2.72 0.81 -9.07
N ARG A 116 -1.97 0.60 -8.00
CA ARG A 116 -1.09 -0.56 -7.84
C ARG A 116 -1.46 -1.28 -6.54
N PRO A 117 -2.26 -2.35 -6.64
CA PRO A 117 -2.67 -3.12 -5.44
C PRO A 117 -1.47 -3.57 -4.61
N GLN A 118 -0.36 -3.90 -5.27
CA GLN A 118 0.87 -4.33 -4.60
C GLN A 118 1.42 -3.28 -3.65
N HIS A 119 1.38 -1.99 -4.01
CA HIS A 119 1.86 -0.92 -3.14
C HIS A 119 0.97 -0.74 -1.91
N ILE A 120 -0.35 -0.86 -2.10
CA ILE A 120 -1.29 -0.84 -0.97
C ILE A 120 -1.03 -2.05 -0.05
N LEU A 121 -0.77 -3.23 -0.61
CA LEU A 121 -0.41 -4.41 0.16
C LEU A 121 0.86 -4.19 0.99
N GLU A 122 1.92 -3.63 0.38
CA GLU A 122 3.18 -3.32 1.06
C GLU A 122 2.99 -2.27 2.16
N ALA A 123 2.14 -1.27 1.93
CA ALA A 123 1.77 -0.29 2.95
C ALA A 123 1.02 -0.94 4.13
N LEU A 124 0.15 -1.90 3.87
CA LEU A 124 -0.61 -2.59 4.91
C LEU A 124 0.23 -3.60 5.70
N LEU A 125 1.26 -4.20 5.11
CA LEU A 125 2.05 -5.27 5.73
C LEU A 125 3.37 -4.81 6.37
N VAL A 126 3.92 -3.67 5.98
CA VAL A 126 5.29 -3.24 6.34
C VAL A 126 6.30 -4.38 6.11
N PRO A 127 6.95 -4.46 4.95
CA PRO A 127 7.76 -5.62 4.58
C PRO A 127 8.87 -5.93 5.60
N ALA A 128 9.03 -7.19 5.96
CA ALA A 128 10.09 -7.65 6.84
C ALA A 128 11.48 -7.34 6.25
N ILE A 129 12.47 -7.22 7.12
CA ILE A 129 13.87 -7.00 6.76
C ILE A 129 14.55 -8.37 6.73
N ASP A 130 14.94 -8.82 5.55
CA ASP A 130 15.68 -10.06 5.37
C ASP A 130 17.19 -9.80 5.53
N THR A 131 17.67 -9.98 6.75
CA THR A 131 19.09 -9.75 7.08
C THR A 131 20.07 -10.70 6.37
N GLY A 132 19.57 -11.76 5.72
CA GLY A 132 20.37 -12.67 4.92
C GLY A 132 20.68 -12.11 3.53
N SER A 133 19.77 -11.41 2.91
CA SER A 133 19.87 -10.84 1.56
C SER A 133 19.94 -9.32 1.51
N GLU A 134 19.44 -8.62 2.54
CA GLU A 134 19.42 -7.18 2.62
C GLU A 134 20.50 -6.64 3.57
N LYS A 135 21.03 -5.48 3.25
CA LYS A 135 21.90 -4.71 4.16
C LYS A 135 21.08 -3.60 4.80
N TYR A 136 21.42 -3.25 6.04
CA TYR A 136 20.75 -2.13 6.70
C TYR A 136 21.71 -1.35 7.59
N PHE A 137 21.38 -0.09 7.85
CA PHE A 137 21.95 0.71 8.91
C PHE A 137 20.85 1.50 9.61
N ILE A 138 21.14 1.97 10.81
CA ILE A 138 20.18 2.71 11.63
C ILE A 138 20.76 4.06 11.99
N GLU A 139 19.96 5.09 11.83
CA GLU A 139 20.25 6.45 12.21
C GLU A 139 19.16 7.00 13.14
N GLU A 140 19.48 8.00 13.92
CA GLU A 140 18.49 8.77 14.68
C GLU A 140 18.07 9.99 13.87
N ALA A 141 16.77 10.29 13.87
CA ALA A 141 16.22 11.46 13.24
C ALA A 141 15.26 12.20 14.17
N ALA A 142 15.10 13.49 13.93
CA ALA A 142 14.15 14.32 14.64
C ALA A 142 13.33 15.16 13.65
N GLU A 143 12.02 15.15 13.80
CA GLU A 143 11.09 16.03 13.06
C GLU A 143 10.24 16.79 14.07
N GLY A 144 10.50 18.10 14.21
CA GLY A 144 9.88 18.91 15.25
C GLY A 144 10.20 18.38 16.66
N ALA A 145 9.17 18.06 17.43
CA ALA A 145 9.32 17.50 18.78
C ALA A 145 9.43 15.97 18.82
N ARG A 146 9.24 15.29 17.70
CA ARG A 146 9.29 13.82 17.62
C ARG A 146 10.69 13.32 17.30
N ARG A 147 11.03 12.19 17.88
CA ARG A 147 12.29 11.49 17.64
C ARG A 147 12.05 10.10 17.09
N TYR A 148 12.89 9.69 16.15
CA TYR A 148 12.75 8.44 15.43
C TYR A 148 14.07 7.67 15.38
N TYR A 149 13.97 6.36 15.30
CA TYR A 149 14.98 5.52 14.68
C TYR A 149 14.59 5.31 13.23
N VAL A 150 15.55 5.47 12.31
CA VAL A 150 15.33 5.23 10.88
C VAL A 150 16.16 4.04 10.46
N VAL A 151 15.50 2.94 10.15
CA VAL A 151 16.15 1.76 9.59
C VAL A 151 16.17 1.91 8.08
N THR A 152 17.35 2.22 7.54
CA THR A 152 17.57 2.32 6.10
C THR A 152 17.98 0.96 5.56
N VAL A 153 17.19 0.40 4.65
CA VAL A 153 17.37 -0.94 4.06
C VAL A 153 17.84 -0.81 2.63
N LEU A 154 18.89 -1.53 2.31
CA LEU A 154 19.56 -1.54 1.02
C LEU A 154 19.46 -2.93 0.40
N ASP A 155 19.20 -2.96 -0.89
CA ASP A 155 19.24 -4.16 -1.71
C ASP A 155 20.64 -4.33 -2.30
N GLN A 156 21.17 -5.54 -2.24
CA GLN A 156 22.47 -5.84 -2.83
C GLN A 156 22.26 -6.41 -4.23
N ARG A 157 22.69 -5.65 -5.24
CA ARG A 157 22.60 -6.03 -6.65
C ARG A 157 23.78 -6.91 -7.08
N GLU A 158 23.62 -7.49 -8.26
CA GLU A 158 24.75 -8.17 -8.93
C GLU A 158 25.94 -7.19 -9.07
N GLY A 159 27.13 -7.69 -8.76
CA GLY A 159 28.34 -6.83 -8.72
C GLY A 159 28.59 -6.13 -7.39
N GLY A 160 27.75 -6.32 -6.37
CA GLY A 160 27.95 -5.78 -5.02
C GLY A 160 27.50 -4.34 -4.83
N GLU A 161 26.90 -3.73 -5.85
CA GLU A 161 26.30 -2.39 -5.73
C GLU A 161 25.14 -2.41 -4.74
N LEU A 162 25.08 -1.39 -3.86
CA LEU A 162 23.99 -1.21 -2.91
C LEU A 162 23.00 -0.19 -3.44
N ALA A 163 21.73 -0.55 -3.45
CA ALA A 163 20.64 0.32 -3.85
C ALA A 163 19.69 0.56 -2.67
N LEU A 164 19.29 1.81 -2.46
CA LEU A 164 18.29 2.15 -1.46
C LEU A 164 16.96 1.50 -1.84
N LYS A 165 16.40 0.69 -0.93
CA LYS A 165 15.15 -0.05 -1.13
C LYS A 165 13.99 0.58 -0.35
N ARG A 166 14.20 0.82 0.95
CA ARG A 166 13.20 1.44 1.83
C ARG A 166 13.82 2.04 3.08
N LYS A 167 13.07 2.94 3.72
CA LYS A 167 13.36 3.43 5.07
C LYS A 167 12.15 3.16 5.96
N VAL A 168 12.37 2.58 7.13
CA VAL A 168 11.35 2.34 8.15
C VAL A 168 11.64 3.27 9.33
N TRP A 169 10.72 4.18 9.60
CA TRP A 169 10.82 5.14 10.69
C TRP A 169 10.04 4.62 11.88
N ILE A 170 10.69 4.51 13.02
CA ILE A 170 10.13 3.97 14.27
C ILE A 170 10.09 5.11 15.28
N ASP A 171 8.91 5.46 15.77
CA ASP A 171 8.73 6.52 16.77
C ASP A 171 9.33 6.09 18.10
N ARG A 172 10.22 6.90 18.68
CA ARG A 172 10.89 6.58 19.93
C ARG A 172 9.99 6.71 21.17
N SER A 173 8.81 7.26 21.02
CA SER A 173 7.87 7.34 22.15
C SER A 173 7.21 6.01 22.51
N ASP A 174 6.94 5.17 21.50
CA ASP A 174 6.23 3.90 21.65
C ASP A 174 6.90 2.71 20.95
N LEU A 175 7.86 2.97 20.06
CA LEU A 175 8.57 2.02 19.20
C LEU A 175 7.65 1.37 18.15
N ASN A 176 6.62 2.05 17.73
CA ASN A 176 5.81 1.66 16.59
C ASN A 176 6.38 2.24 15.28
N VAL A 177 6.07 1.59 14.17
CA VAL A 177 6.41 2.11 12.84
C VAL A 177 5.54 3.34 12.58
N ALA A 178 6.17 4.51 12.41
CA ALA A 178 5.48 5.76 12.14
C ALA A 178 5.43 6.10 10.65
N ARG A 179 6.41 5.61 9.87
CA ARG A 179 6.52 5.91 8.45
C ARG A 179 7.29 4.82 7.71
N LEU A 180 6.87 4.53 6.48
CA LEU A 180 7.58 3.67 5.53
C LEU A 180 7.80 4.45 4.24
N GLN A 181 9.03 4.53 3.78
CA GLN A 181 9.39 5.15 2.51
C GLN A 181 9.94 4.10 1.56
N LEU A 182 9.37 3.98 0.36
CA LEU A 182 9.78 3.03 -0.65
C LEU A 182 10.52 3.73 -1.77
N TYR A 183 11.57 3.09 -2.25
CA TYR A 183 12.43 3.60 -3.32
C TYR A 183 12.49 2.60 -4.46
N GLY A 184 12.42 3.10 -5.67
CA GLY A 184 12.56 2.33 -6.90
C GLY A 184 14.02 2.25 -7.37
N PRO A 185 14.22 1.75 -8.59
CA PRO A 185 15.53 1.73 -9.22
C PRO A 185 16.19 3.11 -9.20
N GLN A 186 17.51 3.13 -9.01
CA GLN A 186 18.31 4.37 -8.99
C GLN A 186 17.94 5.34 -7.84
N GLY A 187 17.29 4.85 -6.78
CA GLY A 187 16.91 5.66 -5.63
C GLY A 187 15.71 6.59 -5.87
N ALA A 188 14.92 6.35 -6.91
CA ALA A 188 13.71 7.12 -7.17
C ALA A 188 12.73 6.98 -6.01
N TYR A 189 12.30 8.11 -5.44
CA TYR A 189 11.31 8.12 -4.37
C TYR A 189 9.92 7.77 -4.92
N MET A 190 9.40 6.62 -4.50
CA MET A 190 8.18 6.05 -5.06
C MET A 190 6.96 6.28 -4.18
N GLU A 191 7.10 6.03 -2.88
CA GLU A 191 5.96 6.02 -1.97
C GLU A 191 6.36 6.44 -0.55
N ASP A 192 5.46 7.12 0.10
CA ASP A 192 5.51 7.52 1.50
C ASP A 192 4.26 7.04 2.21
N VAL A 193 4.42 6.24 3.25
CA VAL A 193 3.31 5.74 4.05
C VAL A 193 3.46 6.24 5.47
N LEU A 194 2.41 6.86 6.00
CA LEU A 194 2.36 7.33 7.37
C LEU A 194 1.38 6.47 8.17
N TYR A 195 1.79 6.08 9.38
CA TYR A 195 1.00 5.25 10.28
C TYR A 195 0.70 6.00 11.57
N SER A 196 -0.54 5.90 12.07
CA SER A 196 -0.93 6.49 13.34
C SER A 196 -2.11 5.77 13.98
N GLY A 197 -2.39 6.10 15.25
CA GLY A 197 -3.54 5.56 15.97
C GLY A 197 -3.40 4.07 16.25
N TYR A 198 -2.21 3.60 16.65
CA TYR A 198 -2.00 2.19 16.98
C TYR A 198 -2.91 1.71 18.10
N GLN A 199 -3.56 0.58 17.89
CA GLN A 199 -4.35 -0.11 18.89
C GLN A 199 -4.22 -1.63 18.76
N ASP A 200 -4.55 -2.34 19.83
CA ASP A 200 -4.55 -3.80 19.83
C ASP A 200 -5.84 -4.35 19.22
N PHE A 201 -5.69 -5.19 18.21
CA PHE A 201 -6.76 -5.97 17.59
C PHE A 201 -6.56 -7.45 17.91
N GLN A 202 -7.02 -7.89 19.09
CA GLN A 202 -6.94 -9.28 19.52
C GLN A 202 -5.50 -9.84 19.51
N GLY A 203 -4.56 -9.04 20.02
CA GLY A 203 -3.14 -9.38 20.13
C GLY A 203 -2.28 -8.91 18.96
N VAL A 204 -2.87 -8.30 17.95
CA VAL A 204 -2.12 -7.65 16.85
C VAL A 204 -2.16 -6.14 17.04
N ASN A 205 -1.01 -5.52 17.35
CA ASN A 205 -0.89 -4.07 17.43
C ASN A 205 -0.81 -3.49 16.01
N TYR A 206 -1.84 -2.74 15.59
CA TYR A 206 -1.98 -2.28 14.22
C TYR A 206 -2.46 -0.83 14.15
N PRO A 207 -2.00 -0.02 13.17
CA PRO A 207 -2.44 1.37 13.03
C PRO A 207 -3.90 1.45 12.58
N THR A 208 -4.65 2.38 13.15
CA THR A 208 -6.03 2.65 12.71
C THR A 208 -6.06 3.64 11.55
N ARG A 209 -4.99 4.42 11.31
CA ARG A 209 -4.89 5.32 10.17
C ARG A 209 -3.59 5.07 9.41
N ILE A 210 -3.74 4.89 8.11
CA ILE A 210 -2.65 4.64 7.15
C ILE A 210 -2.83 5.62 6.00
N GLU A 211 -1.82 6.47 5.76
CA GLU A 211 -1.82 7.42 4.65
C GLU A 211 -0.73 7.05 3.66
N ILE A 212 -1.13 6.74 2.44
CA ILE A 212 -0.25 6.37 1.33
C ILE A 212 -0.14 7.57 0.39
N VAL A 213 1.07 8.02 0.12
CA VAL A 213 1.34 9.14 -0.78
C VAL A 213 2.30 8.67 -1.87
N ARG A 214 1.94 8.88 -3.13
CA ARG A 214 2.76 8.56 -4.30
C ARG A 214 3.00 9.85 -5.10
N PRO A 215 4.10 10.56 -4.80
CA PRO A 215 4.30 11.91 -5.34
C PRO A 215 4.40 11.95 -6.87
N ALA A 216 5.07 10.95 -7.48
CA ALA A 216 5.24 10.89 -8.93
C ALA A 216 3.92 10.68 -9.70
N GLU A 217 2.89 10.17 -9.03
CA GLU A 217 1.57 9.87 -9.61
C GLU A 217 0.50 10.85 -9.14
N ASP A 218 0.90 11.84 -8.32
CA ASP A 218 0.00 12.80 -7.69
C ASP A 218 -1.22 12.12 -7.02
N TYR A 219 -0.93 11.03 -6.30
CA TYR A 219 -1.91 10.16 -5.68
C TYR A 219 -1.71 10.09 -4.17
N ARG A 220 -2.81 10.20 -3.44
CA ARG A 220 -2.87 9.96 -1.99
C ARG A 220 -4.09 9.11 -1.67
N LEU A 221 -3.93 8.16 -0.77
CA LEU A 221 -5.00 7.36 -0.20
C LEU A 221 -4.86 7.35 1.31
N ALA A 222 -5.86 7.84 2.03
CA ALA A 222 -5.93 7.64 3.46
C ALA A 222 -6.96 6.53 3.76
N LEU A 223 -6.55 5.58 4.60
CA LEU A 223 -7.37 4.49 5.10
C LEU A 223 -7.58 4.67 6.59
N THR A 224 -8.84 4.71 7.02
CA THR A 224 -9.22 4.63 8.44
C THR A 224 -9.80 3.24 8.69
N ILE A 225 -9.17 2.46 9.57
CA ILE A 225 -9.57 1.09 9.91
C ILE A 225 -10.66 1.16 10.97
N GLU A 226 -11.88 0.85 10.58
CA GLU A 226 -13.04 0.82 11.46
C GLU A 226 -13.13 -0.49 12.25
N LYS A 227 -12.83 -1.59 11.57
CA LYS A 227 -12.79 -2.94 12.14
C LYS A 227 -11.70 -3.74 11.45
N ALA A 228 -10.99 -4.56 12.20
CA ALA A 228 -10.01 -5.48 11.66
C ALA A 228 -10.09 -6.83 12.38
N THR A 229 -9.89 -7.88 11.61
CA THR A 229 -9.72 -9.26 12.10
C THR A 229 -8.51 -9.84 11.40
N PHE A 230 -7.59 -10.37 12.19
CA PHE A 230 -6.34 -10.91 11.70
C PHE A 230 -6.32 -12.44 11.77
N ASN A 231 -5.54 -13.05 10.89
CA ASN A 231 -5.16 -14.46 10.92
C ASN A 231 -6.33 -15.44 10.85
N GLN A 232 -7.45 -15.01 10.26
CA GLN A 232 -8.55 -15.90 9.94
C GLN A 232 -8.32 -16.54 8.55
N PRO A 233 -8.66 -17.84 8.39
CA PRO A 233 -8.55 -18.50 7.09
C PRO A 233 -9.35 -17.79 6.01
N LEU A 234 -8.70 -17.52 4.87
CA LEU A 234 -9.34 -17.00 3.68
C LEU A 234 -9.30 -18.05 2.57
N THR A 235 -10.41 -18.26 1.92
CA THR A 235 -10.52 -19.21 0.80
C THR A 235 -10.09 -18.53 -0.52
N PRO A 236 -9.48 -19.25 -1.47
CA PRO A 236 -8.97 -18.68 -2.73
C PRO A 236 -10.02 -17.94 -3.56
N ASP A 237 -11.30 -18.34 -3.47
CA ASP A 237 -12.42 -17.70 -4.17
C ASP A 237 -12.63 -16.23 -3.76
N LYS A 238 -12.17 -15.84 -2.56
CA LYS A 238 -12.22 -14.45 -2.10
C LYS A 238 -11.36 -13.51 -2.95
N PHE A 239 -10.35 -14.04 -3.63
CA PHE A 239 -9.43 -13.29 -4.48
C PHE A 239 -9.68 -13.51 -5.98
N VAL A 240 -10.86 -14.03 -6.34
CA VAL A 240 -11.29 -14.17 -7.74
C VAL A 240 -12.20 -13.01 -8.11
N LEU A 241 -11.88 -12.35 -9.21
CA LEU A 241 -12.71 -11.30 -9.80
C LEU A 241 -12.88 -11.58 -11.30
N ASN A 242 -14.09 -11.87 -11.72
CA ASN A 242 -14.43 -12.12 -13.12
C ASN A 242 -14.94 -10.84 -13.77
N LYS A 243 -14.69 -10.71 -15.08
CA LYS A 243 -15.20 -9.60 -15.86
C LYS A 243 -16.74 -9.66 -15.89
N PRO A 244 -17.43 -8.60 -15.45
CA PRO A 244 -18.89 -8.55 -15.59
C PRO A 244 -19.31 -8.55 -17.06
N GLU A 245 -20.49 -9.09 -17.34
CA GLU A 245 -21.10 -9.02 -18.66
C GLU A 245 -21.29 -7.56 -19.08
N GLY A 246 -21.02 -7.25 -20.34
CA GLY A 246 -21.13 -5.89 -20.88
C GLY A 246 -20.00 -4.92 -20.47
N ALA A 247 -19.10 -5.29 -19.55
CA ALA A 247 -17.98 -4.42 -19.22
C ALA A 247 -16.92 -4.41 -20.32
N GLU A 248 -16.42 -3.21 -20.65
CA GLU A 248 -15.28 -3.01 -21.54
C GLU A 248 -14.01 -3.55 -20.89
N LEU A 249 -13.28 -4.42 -21.59
CA LEU A 249 -11.96 -4.88 -21.13
C LEU A 249 -10.88 -3.85 -21.52
N VAL A 250 -10.10 -3.40 -20.52
CA VAL A 250 -8.97 -2.50 -20.71
C VAL A 250 -7.71 -3.19 -20.20
N GLU A 251 -6.76 -3.47 -21.08
CA GLU A 251 -5.45 -3.98 -20.71
C GLU A 251 -4.53 -2.82 -20.32
N VAL A 252 -4.04 -2.83 -19.09
CA VAL A 252 -3.14 -1.80 -18.54
C VAL A 252 -1.71 -2.28 -18.71
N GLY A 253 -0.95 -1.55 -19.52
CA GLY A 253 0.46 -1.86 -19.74
C GLY A 253 0.78 -2.82 -20.88
N GLY A 254 -0.22 -3.17 -21.71
CA GLY A 254 0.04 -3.72 -23.01
C GLY A 254 0.65 -2.63 -23.91
N ASP A 255 1.64 -2.98 -24.74
CA ASP A 255 2.12 -2.10 -25.79
C ASP A 255 0.91 -1.65 -26.61
N ALA A 256 0.68 -0.35 -26.69
CA ALA A 256 -0.31 0.20 -27.61
C ALA A 256 0.09 -0.32 -29.00
N LYS A 257 -0.65 -1.30 -29.50
CA LYS A 257 -0.58 -1.64 -30.94
C LYS A 257 -0.84 -0.35 -31.67
N GLY A 258 0.17 0.07 -32.42
CA GLY A 258 0.16 1.32 -33.15
C GLY A 258 -1.12 1.45 -33.94
N ASP A 259 -1.82 2.53 -33.72
CA ASP A 259 -2.72 3.09 -34.71
C ASP A 259 -1.87 3.58 -35.90
N SER A 260 -1.51 2.63 -36.76
CA SER A 260 -1.13 2.90 -38.10
C SER A 260 -2.43 3.17 -38.88
N HIS A 261 -2.95 4.37 -38.79
CA HIS A 261 -3.79 4.91 -39.85
C HIS A 261 -2.92 5.83 -40.68
N GLY A 262 -2.48 5.22 -41.80
CA GLY A 262 -1.89 5.94 -42.91
C GLY A 262 -2.94 6.78 -43.63
N GLN A 263 -2.39 7.76 -44.28
CA GLN A 263 -2.85 8.67 -45.29
C GLN A 263 -3.54 9.93 -44.83
#